data_7d3a9c8e2f19d1145f3fe3f5ce9552d7
#
_entry.id   7d3a9c8e2f19d1145f3fe3f5ce9552d7
#
_cell.length_a   1.000
_cell.length_b   1.000
_cell.length_c   1.000
_cell.angle_alpha   90.00
_cell.angle_beta   90.00
_cell.angle_gamma   90.00
#
_symmetry.space_group_name_H-M   'P 1'
#
loop_
_entity.id
_entity.type
_entity.pdbx_description
1 polymer ?
#
loop_
_entity_poly.entity_id
_entity_poly.type
_entity_poly.pdbx_seq_one_letter_code
_entity_poly.pdbx_strand_id
1 'polypeptide(L)'
;MSFSLSEKVALVTGSSRGLGYGIATALGKAGAKVVLNYLNNREVAEKALDGLRNLGIHTMLIRADASDPEQIESLVESVEQKFGSLDILVPNATPEQPQKRIEEYEAGFYREMYDFFVMSPFYLARAVLPGMKSRGNGRIINVTSEVFHCSVPEFSAYVAAKGGQIGWSRSMATELAPYGITVNTVAPGWIPTERHQDETNEKKEEYLKTCLLYTSPSPRDA
;
A
#
# COMPACT_ATOMS: atom_id res chain seq x y z
N MET A 1 8.51 -25.75 -0.34
CA MET A 1 7.10 -25.52 0.07
C MET A 1 6.56 -24.38 -0.78
N SER A 2 5.48 -24.59 -1.52
CA SER A 2 4.83 -23.49 -2.24
C SER A 2 4.08 -22.63 -1.23
N PHE A 3 4.36 -21.34 -1.18
CA PHE A 3 3.60 -20.38 -0.41
C PHE A 3 2.18 -20.27 -1.00
N SER A 4 1.14 -20.47 -0.20
CA SER A 4 -0.26 -20.43 -0.65
C SER A 4 -1.08 -19.51 0.23
N LEU A 5 -1.90 -18.69 -0.41
CA LEU A 5 -2.90 -17.81 0.20
C LEU A 5 -4.33 -18.30 -0.09
N SER A 6 -4.51 -19.59 -0.39
CA SER A 6 -5.83 -20.17 -0.60
C SER A 6 -6.78 -19.79 0.55
N GLU A 7 -8.03 -19.43 0.20
CA GLU A 7 -9.09 -18.97 1.10
C GLU A 7 -8.81 -17.64 1.84
N LYS A 8 -7.67 -16.98 1.61
CA LYS A 8 -7.40 -15.65 2.17
C LYS A 8 -8.03 -14.57 1.31
N VAL A 9 -8.50 -13.51 1.96
CA VAL A 9 -9.06 -12.32 1.32
C VAL A 9 -8.10 -11.15 1.54
N ALA A 10 -7.68 -10.52 0.44
CA ALA A 10 -6.74 -9.41 0.45
C ALA A 10 -7.36 -8.14 -0.13
N LEU A 11 -7.29 -7.05 0.60
CA LEU A 11 -7.62 -5.71 0.13
C LEU A 11 -6.34 -4.93 -0.14
N VAL A 12 -6.23 -4.38 -1.35
CA VAL A 12 -5.14 -3.46 -1.71
C VAL A 12 -5.75 -2.11 -2.11
N THR A 13 -5.45 -1.05 -1.38
CA THR A 13 -5.97 0.28 -1.74
C THR A 13 -5.17 0.90 -2.88
N GLY A 14 -5.85 1.69 -3.75
CA GLY A 14 -5.21 2.29 -4.92
C GLY A 14 -4.65 1.25 -5.90
N SER A 15 -5.37 0.16 -6.13
CA SER A 15 -4.88 -1.02 -6.86
C SER A 15 -5.39 -1.14 -8.30
N SER A 16 -5.92 -0.07 -8.88
CA SER A 16 -6.37 -0.06 -10.27
C SER A 16 -5.22 0.01 -11.29
N ARG A 17 -4.00 0.33 -10.87
CA ARG A 17 -2.80 0.45 -11.72
C ARG A 17 -1.51 0.38 -10.89
N GLY A 18 -0.38 0.41 -11.59
CA GLY A 18 0.95 0.55 -11.00
C GLY A 18 1.29 -0.51 -9.96
N LEU A 19 1.98 -0.09 -8.89
CA LEU A 19 2.44 -0.97 -7.82
C LEU A 19 1.27 -1.70 -7.15
N GLY A 20 0.16 -1.00 -6.85
CA GLY A 20 -1.01 -1.61 -6.22
C GLY A 20 -1.62 -2.74 -7.04
N TYR A 21 -1.68 -2.58 -8.38
CA TYR A 21 -2.15 -3.63 -9.28
C TYR A 21 -1.16 -4.82 -9.32
N GLY A 22 0.14 -4.54 -9.32
CA GLY A 22 1.18 -5.57 -9.22
C GLY A 22 1.06 -6.40 -7.94
N ILE A 23 0.89 -5.73 -6.80
CA ILE A 23 0.67 -6.39 -5.49
C ILE A 23 -0.60 -7.24 -5.52
N ALA A 24 -1.72 -6.67 -5.98
CA ALA A 24 -2.99 -7.38 -6.11
C ALA A 24 -2.87 -8.64 -6.98
N THR A 25 -2.18 -8.53 -8.12
CA THR A 25 -1.90 -9.64 -9.02
C THR A 25 -1.06 -10.73 -8.34
N ALA A 26 -0.02 -10.35 -7.62
CA ALA A 26 0.85 -11.31 -6.92
C ALA A 26 0.10 -12.07 -5.82
N LEU A 27 -0.71 -11.37 -5.01
CA LEU A 27 -1.54 -11.99 -3.98
C LEU A 27 -2.58 -12.94 -4.60
N GLY A 28 -3.21 -12.55 -5.70
CA GLY A 28 -4.16 -13.39 -6.41
C GLY A 28 -3.52 -14.64 -7.02
N LYS A 29 -2.34 -14.52 -7.64
CA LYS A 29 -1.56 -15.65 -8.15
C LYS A 29 -1.13 -16.60 -7.04
N ALA A 30 -0.95 -16.11 -5.80
CA ALA A 30 -0.70 -16.95 -4.64
C ALA A 30 -1.97 -17.62 -4.08
N GLY A 31 -3.15 -17.38 -4.67
CA GLY A 31 -4.42 -18.02 -4.32
C GLY A 31 -5.38 -17.16 -3.51
N ALA A 32 -5.06 -15.91 -3.20
CA ALA A 32 -5.97 -15.03 -2.47
C ALA A 32 -7.16 -14.59 -3.34
N LYS A 33 -8.31 -14.40 -2.71
CA LYS A 33 -9.40 -13.56 -3.24
C LYS A 33 -8.97 -12.11 -3.07
N VAL A 34 -9.08 -11.30 -4.14
CA VAL A 34 -8.49 -9.95 -4.16
C VAL A 34 -9.57 -8.88 -4.30
N VAL A 35 -9.50 -7.88 -3.44
CA VAL A 35 -10.34 -6.68 -3.54
C VAL A 35 -9.48 -5.54 -4.09
N LEU A 36 -9.87 -5.07 -5.27
CA LEU A 36 -9.33 -3.86 -5.87
C LEU A 36 -10.09 -2.64 -5.37
N ASN A 37 -9.35 -1.59 -5.03
CA ASN A 37 -9.93 -0.30 -4.66
C ASN A 37 -9.43 0.80 -5.61
N TYR A 38 -10.32 1.72 -5.95
CA TYR A 38 -10.03 2.92 -6.73
C TYR A 38 -10.88 4.11 -6.26
N LEU A 39 -10.46 5.31 -6.63
CA LEU A 39 -11.22 6.53 -6.33
C LEU A 39 -11.81 7.17 -7.60
N ASN A 40 -10.98 7.55 -8.57
CA ASN A 40 -11.38 8.47 -9.64
C ASN A 40 -11.59 7.78 -11.00
N ASN A 41 -10.70 6.91 -11.44
CA ASN A 41 -10.72 6.39 -12.81
C ASN A 41 -11.36 4.99 -12.88
N ARG A 42 -12.68 4.98 -13.16
CA ARG A 42 -13.47 3.75 -13.25
C ARG A 42 -13.03 2.87 -14.41
N GLU A 43 -12.73 3.45 -15.57
CA GLU A 43 -12.34 2.68 -16.77
C GLU A 43 -11.05 1.90 -16.55
N VAL A 44 -10.04 2.55 -15.96
CA VAL A 44 -8.77 1.89 -15.60
C VAL A 44 -9.00 0.80 -14.56
N ALA A 45 -9.89 1.04 -13.60
CA ALA A 45 -10.19 0.07 -12.56
C ALA A 45 -10.95 -1.16 -13.10
N GLU A 46 -11.87 -0.98 -14.04
CA GLU A 46 -12.57 -2.08 -14.72
C GLU A 46 -11.60 -2.92 -15.57
N LYS A 47 -10.67 -2.29 -16.29
CA LYS A 47 -9.60 -3.00 -17.01
C LYS A 47 -8.72 -3.84 -16.07
N ALA A 48 -8.39 -3.29 -14.90
CA ALA A 48 -7.63 -4.02 -13.88
C ALA A 48 -8.42 -5.23 -13.34
N LEU A 49 -9.71 -5.05 -13.08
CA LEU A 49 -10.62 -6.11 -12.66
C LEU A 49 -10.66 -7.25 -13.68
N ASP A 50 -10.84 -6.93 -14.95
CA ASP A 50 -10.90 -7.92 -16.03
C ASP A 50 -9.54 -8.61 -16.22
N GLY A 51 -8.44 -7.87 -16.07
CA GLY A 51 -7.10 -8.45 -16.07
C GLY A 51 -6.90 -9.53 -15.00
N LEU A 52 -7.37 -9.31 -13.77
CA LEU A 52 -7.32 -10.33 -12.72
C LEU A 52 -8.27 -11.50 -12.98
N ARG A 53 -9.46 -11.24 -13.49
CA ARG A 53 -10.44 -12.29 -13.87
C ARG A 53 -9.89 -13.21 -14.94
N ASN A 54 -9.24 -12.65 -15.96
CA ASN A 54 -8.61 -13.41 -17.04
C ASN A 54 -7.47 -14.31 -16.55
N LEU A 55 -6.86 -13.98 -15.40
CA LEU A 55 -5.89 -14.83 -14.71
C LEU A 55 -6.55 -15.88 -13.79
N GLY A 56 -7.87 -15.99 -13.77
CA GLY A 56 -8.63 -16.91 -12.91
C GLY A 56 -8.70 -16.47 -11.44
N ILE A 57 -8.37 -15.21 -11.13
CA ILE A 57 -8.36 -14.71 -9.76
C ILE A 57 -9.78 -14.28 -9.35
N HIS A 58 -10.25 -14.77 -8.21
CA HIS A 58 -11.50 -14.30 -7.61
C HIS A 58 -11.32 -12.88 -7.12
N THR A 59 -12.02 -11.93 -7.74
CA THR A 59 -11.80 -10.52 -7.46
C THR A 59 -13.09 -9.71 -7.35
N MET A 60 -13.03 -8.62 -6.60
CA MET A 60 -14.05 -7.60 -6.40
C MET A 60 -13.44 -6.22 -6.61
N LEU A 61 -14.21 -5.28 -7.16
CA LEU A 61 -13.80 -3.90 -7.37
C LEU A 61 -14.71 -2.99 -6.55
N ILE A 62 -14.12 -2.10 -5.73
CA ILE A 62 -14.86 -1.15 -4.91
C ILE A 62 -14.31 0.25 -5.12
N ARG A 63 -15.21 1.21 -5.39
CA ARG A 63 -14.88 2.62 -5.35
C ARG A 63 -14.99 3.13 -3.92
N ALA A 64 -13.90 3.65 -3.38
CA ALA A 64 -13.87 4.32 -2.08
C ALA A 64 -12.64 5.23 -1.98
N ASP A 65 -12.80 6.36 -1.32
CA ASP A 65 -11.68 7.18 -0.90
C ASP A 65 -11.01 6.54 0.32
N ALA A 66 -9.74 6.16 0.16
CA ALA A 66 -8.96 5.54 1.23
C ALA A 66 -8.55 6.52 2.35
N SER A 67 -8.88 7.80 2.25
CA SER A 67 -8.72 8.81 3.30
C SER A 67 -10.02 9.17 4.05
N ASP A 68 -11.16 8.67 3.57
CA ASP A 68 -12.49 8.91 4.14
C ASP A 68 -12.91 7.75 5.05
N PRO A 69 -13.05 7.97 6.37
CA PRO A 69 -13.37 6.89 7.31
C PRO A 69 -14.73 6.22 7.04
N GLU A 70 -15.76 6.95 6.60
CA GLU A 70 -17.10 6.38 6.35
C GLU A 70 -17.08 5.47 5.11
N GLN A 71 -16.37 5.89 4.06
CA GLN A 71 -16.19 5.07 2.85
C GLN A 71 -15.34 3.84 3.13
N ILE A 72 -14.34 3.94 4.00
CA ILE A 72 -13.52 2.81 4.44
C ILE A 72 -14.37 1.79 5.21
N GLU A 73 -15.19 2.21 6.15
CA GLU A 73 -16.09 1.32 6.89
C GLU A 73 -17.03 0.56 5.93
N SER A 74 -17.71 1.28 5.04
CA SER A 74 -18.58 0.70 4.02
C SER A 74 -17.85 -0.27 3.07
N LEU A 75 -16.60 0.04 2.72
CA LEU A 75 -15.75 -0.82 1.90
C LEU A 75 -15.47 -2.15 2.64
N VAL A 76 -15.02 -2.09 3.89
CA VAL A 76 -14.71 -3.29 4.69
C VAL A 76 -15.95 -4.15 4.91
N GLU A 77 -17.09 -3.56 5.27
CA GLU A 77 -18.36 -4.25 5.40
C GLU A 77 -18.75 -4.99 4.11
N SER A 78 -18.64 -4.32 2.95
CA SER A 78 -18.92 -4.93 1.64
C SER A 78 -18.03 -6.13 1.34
N VAL A 79 -16.75 -6.07 1.74
CA VAL A 79 -15.81 -7.18 1.58
C VAL A 79 -16.18 -8.35 2.47
N GLU A 80 -16.45 -8.08 3.75
CA GLU A 80 -16.81 -9.13 4.71
C GLU A 80 -18.17 -9.78 4.39
N GLN A 81 -19.14 -9.01 3.90
CA GLN A 81 -20.41 -9.56 3.40
C GLN A 81 -20.22 -10.49 2.20
N LYS A 82 -19.31 -10.15 1.27
CA LYS A 82 -19.11 -10.93 0.05
C LYS A 82 -18.22 -12.15 0.25
N PHE A 83 -17.14 -12.00 1.00
CA PHE A 83 -16.09 -13.02 1.12
C PHE A 83 -16.01 -13.67 2.51
N GLY A 84 -16.76 -13.17 3.49
CA GLY A 84 -16.81 -13.68 4.86
C GLY A 84 -15.67 -13.20 5.77
N SER A 85 -14.60 -12.68 5.22
CA SER A 85 -13.43 -12.20 5.98
C SER A 85 -12.63 -11.16 5.20
N LEU A 86 -11.76 -10.42 5.91
CA LEU A 86 -10.65 -9.68 5.33
C LEU A 86 -9.38 -10.05 6.13
N ASP A 87 -8.47 -10.79 5.51
CA ASP A 87 -7.29 -11.37 6.17
C ASP A 87 -6.02 -10.58 5.95
N ILE A 88 -5.90 -9.92 4.79
CA ILE A 88 -4.71 -9.17 4.38
C ILE A 88 -5.14 -7.76 3.94
N LEU A 89 -4.58 -6.76 4.60
CA LEU A 89 -4.77 -5.35 4.27
C LEU A 89 -3.45 -4.76 3.77
N VAL A 90 -3.48 -4.13 2.59
CA VAL A 90 -2.33 -3.41 2.02
C VAL A 90 -2.72 -1.96 1.76
N PRO A 91 -2.49 -1.04 2.71
CA PRO A 91 -2.59 0.40 2.47
C PRO A 91 -1.51 0.84 1.47
N ASN A 92 -1.93 1.08 0.21
CA ASN A 92 -1.05 1.44 -0.89
C ASN A 92 -1.49 2.72 -1.62
N ALA A 93 -2.76 3.13 -1.49
CA ALA A 93 -3.25 4.36 -2.12
C ALA A 93 -2.33 5.55 -1.79
N THR A 94 -2.10 6.39 -2.80
CA THR A 94 -1.18 7.51 -2.69
C THR A 94 -1.65 8.68 -3.55
N PRO A 95 -1.61 9.94 -3.04
CA PRO A 95 -1.80 11.13 -3.84
C PRO A 95 -0.56 11.45 -4.68
N GLU A 96 -0.56 12.56 -5.36
CA GLU A 96 0.64 13.10 -6.00
C GLU A 96 1.65 13.61 -4.96
N GLN A 97 2.93 13.42 -5.25
CA GLN A 97 4.02 13.84 -4.36
C GLN A 97 5.01 14.72 -5.15
N PRO A 98 4.68 15.98 -5.43
CA PRO A 98 5.61 16.89 -6.07
C PRO A 98 6.81 17.19 -5.15
N GLN A 99 8.01 17.16 -5.73
CA GLN A 99 9.22 17.69 -5.08
C GLN A 99 9.17 19.21 -5.09
N LYS A 100 9.38 19.83 -3.92
CA LYS A 100 9.38 21.28 -3.73
C LYS A 100 10.38 21.66 -2.64
N ARG A 101 10.94 22.86 -2.75
CA ARG A 101 11.70 23.46 -1.67
C ARG A 101 10.79 23.73 -0.46
N ILE A 102 11.37 23.82 0.73
CA ILE A 102 10.59 24.02 1.97
C ILE A 102 9.73 25.29 1.94
N GLU A 103 10.23 26.35 1.33
CA GLU A 103 9.54 27.62 1.19
C GLU A 103 8.37 27.61 0.19
N GLU A 104 8.30 26.58 -0.67
CA GLU A 104 7.24 26.41 -1.68
C GLU A 104 6.09 25.51 -1.21
N TYR A 105 6.28 24.85 -0.07
CA TYR A 105 5.25 24.00 0.50
C TYR A 105 4.25 24.81 1.31
N GLU A 106 2.98 24.57 1.08
CA GLU A 106 1.91 25.04 1.95
C GLU A 106 1.63 24.03 3.08
N ALA A 107 1.23 24.53 4.24
CA ALA A 107 0.89 23.68 5.39
C ALA A 107 -0.26 22.69 5.08
N GLY A 108 -1.16 23.03 4.15
CA GLY A 108 -2.21 22.14 3.66
C GLY A 108 -1.67 20.86 3.04
N PHE A 109 -0.58 20.97 2.25
CA PHE A 109 0.04 19.83 1.63
C PHE A 109 0.67 18.86 2.65
N TYR A 110 1.28 19.38 3.73
CA TYR A 110 1.77 18.53 4.82
C TYR A 110 0.65 17.75 5.50
N ARG A 111 -0.53 18.38 5.70
CA ARG A 111 -1.70 17.70 6.27
C ARG A 111 -2.21 16.61 5.34
N GLU A 112 -2.33 16.90 4.03
CA GLU A 112 -2.71 15.93 3.03
C GLU A 112 -1.78 14.69 3.04
N MET A 113 -0.47 14.90 3.07
CA MET A 113 0.48 13.79 3.16
C MET A 113 0.30 12.98 4.45
N TYR A 114 0.04 13.65 5.57
CA TYR A 114 -0.24 12.99 6.84
C TYR A 114 -1.55 12.20 6.79
N ASP A 115 -2.61 12.77 6.22
CA ASP A 115 -3.91 12.12 6.09
C ASP A 115 -3.81 10.85 5.23
N PHE A 116 -3.08 10.90 4.14
CA PHE A 116 -2.89 9.72 3.29
C PHE A 116 -1.98 8.65 3.88
N PHE A 117 -0.88 9.01 4.53
CA PHE A 117 0.14 8.03 4.93
C PHE A 117 0.08 7.63 6.40
N VAL A 118 -0.66 8.35 7.23
CA VAL A 118 -0.84 8.03 8.65
C VAL A 118 -2.30 7.78 8.98
N MET A 119 -3.19 8.72 8.64
CA MET A 119 -4.60 8.59 9.01
C MET A 119 -5.33 7.52 8.19
N SER A 120 -5.08 7.42 6.89
CA SER A 120 -5.68 6.37 6.06
C SER A 120 -5.34 4.95 6.57
N PRO A 121 -4.07 4.58 6.80
CA PRO A 121 -3.74 3.31 7.45
C PRO A 121 -4.39 3.10 8.82
N PHE A 122 -4.53 4.15 9.62
CA PHE A 122 -5.24 4.11 10.90
C PHE A 122 -6.73 3.77 10.72
N TYR A 123 -7.44 4.47 9.82
CA TYR A 123 -8.87 4.20 9.56
C TYR A 123 -9.07 2.79 8.99
N LEU A 124 -8.26 2.39 8.02
CA LEU A 124 -8.29 1.06 7.43
C LEU A 124 -8.06 -0.03 8.47
N ALA A 125 -7.02 0.12 9.30
CA ALA A 125 -6.75 -0.83 10.37
C ALA A 125 -7.93 -0.91 11.34
N ARG A 126 -8.44 0.24 11.79
CA ARG A 126 -9.57 0.31 12.72
C ARG A 126 -10.81 -0.42 12.19
N ALA A 127 -11.09 -0.30 10.90
CA ALA A 127 -12.23 -0.96 10.27
C ALA A 127 -12.06 -2.50 10.19
N VAL A 128 -10.85 -3.00 9.92
CA VAL A 128 -10.61 -4.46 9.77
C VAL A 128 -10.34 -5.17 11.09
N LEU A 129 -9.92 -4.45 12.13
CA LEU A 129 -9.49 -5.05 13.41
C LEU A 129 -10.56 -5.88 14.12
N PRO A 130 -11.86 -5.50 14.18
CA PRO A 130 -12.87 -6.33 14.82
C PRO A 130 -12.91 -7.75 14.25
N GLY A 131 -12.95 -7.88 12.92
CA GLY A 131 -12.93 -9.16 12.23
C GLY A 131 -11.60 -9.92 12.41
N MET A 132 -10.46 -9.26 12.26
CA MET A 132 -9.14 -9.89 12.46
C MET A 132 -8.94 -10.37 13.89
N LYS A 133 -9.32 -9.59 14.90
CA LYS A 133 -9.22 -9.97 16.32
C LYS A 133 -10.12 -11.16 16.66
N SER A 134 -11.35 -11.19 16.15
CA SER A 134 -12.26 -12.31 16.40
C SER A 134 -11.75 -13.63 15.83
N ARG A 135 -11.00 -13.59 14.74
CA ARG A 135 -10.39 -14.77 14.10
C ARG A 135 -9.00 -15.10 14.64
N GLY A 136 -8.39 -14.24 15.46
CA GLY A 136 -7.03 -14.41 15.96
C GLY A 136 -5.97 -14.39 14.85
N ASN A 137 -6.25 -13.75 13.71
CA ASN A 137 -5.35 -13.73 12.56
C ASN A 137 -5.60 -12.50 11.68
N GLY A 138 -4.52 -11.86 11.24
CA GLY A 138 -4.56 -10.74 10.31
C GLY A 138 -3.16 -10.33 9.85
N ARG A 139 -3.08 -9.72 8.68
CA ARG A 139 -1.82 -9.20 8.11
C ARG A 139 -2.07 -7.79 7.57
N ILE A 140 -1.39 -6.82 8.16
CA ILE A 140 -1.39 -5.43 7.69
C ILE A 140 0.00 -5.14 7.15
N ILE A 141 0.08 -4.71 5.88
CA ILE A 141 1.34 -4.47 5.18
C ILE A 141 1.32 -3.07 4.60
N ASN A 142 1.95 -2.13 5.28
CA ASN A 142 2.04 -0.74 4.85
C ASN A 142 3.12 -0.57 3.77
N VAL A 143 2.73 0.04 2.65
CA VAL A 143 3.69 0.44 1.61
C VAL A 143 4.29 1.78 2.00
N THR A 144 5.52 1.75 2.53
CA THR A 144 6.31 2.93 2.89
C THR A 144 7.13 3.41 1.69
N SER A 145 8.33 3.90 1.89
CA SER A 145 9.24 4.28 0.79
C SER A 145 10.67 4.33 1.30
N GLU A 146 11.62 4.03 0.44
CA GLU A 146 13.05 4.21 0.73
C GLU A 146 13.45 5.68 0.96
N VAL A 147 12.67 6.65 0.45
CA VAL A 147 12.96 8.08 0.60
C VAL A 147 13.16 8.51 2.06
N PHE A 148 12.54 7.81 3.01
CA PHE A 148 12.77 8.02 4.44
C PHE A 148 14.23 7.70 4.84
N HIS A 149 14.81 6.67 4.26
CA HIS A 149 16.18 6.23 4.55
C HIS A 149 17.22 6.98 3.73
N CYS A 150 16.88 7.41 2.52
CA CYS A 150 17.79 8.09 1.59
C CYS A 150 17.87 9.61 1.79
N SER A 151 17.03 10.18 2.65
CA SER A 151 17.03 11.64 2.94
C SER A 151 16.93 12.50 1.65
N VAL A 152 16.00 12.15 0.77
CA VAL A 152 15.83 12.82 -0.53
C VAL A 152 15.48 14.30 -0.33
N PRO A 153 16.24 15.25 -0.92
CA PRO A 153 15.94 16.67 -0.82
C PRO A 153 14.62 17.04 -1.50
N GLU A 154 14.06 18.18 -1.14
CA GLU A 154 12.81 18.73 -1.74
C GLU A 154 11.59 17.80 -1.58
N PHE A 155 11.62 16.85 -0.62
CA PHE A 155 10.58 15.84 -0.41
C PHE A 155 10.10 15.78 1.05
N SER A 156 10.33 16.88 1.80
CA SER A 156 10.18 16.90 3.26
C SER A 156 8.78 16.51 3.75
N ALA A 157 7.70 16.93 3.09
CA ALA A 157 6.34 16.58 3.49
C ALA A 157 6.06 15.08 3.36
N TYR A 158 6.44 14.50 2.24
CA TYR A 158 6.30 13.06 1.98
C TYR A 158 7.18 12.21 2.89
N VAL A 159 8.44 12.59 3.05
CA VAL A 159 9.39 11.90 3.95
C VAL A 159 8.92 11.92 5.38
N ALA A 160 8.41 13.08 5.88
CA ALA A 160 7.86 13.19 7.22
C ALA A 160 6.66 12.27 7.43
N ALA A 161 5.73 12.22 6.46
CA ALA A 161 4.55 11.36 6.53
C ALA A 161 4.92 9.87 6.48
N LYS A 162 5.88 9.47 5.64
CA LYS A 162 6.39 8.09 5.58
C LYS A 162 7.13 7.69 6.87
N GLY A 163 7.86 8.61 7.50
CA GLY A 163 8.41 8.41 8.85
C GLY A 163 7.32 8.18 9.88
N GLY A 164 6.24 8.97 9.85
CA GLY A 164 5.06 8.78 10.69
C GLY A 164 4.40 7.41 10.48
N GLN A 165 4.24 6.98 9.22
CA GLN A 165 3.71 5.67 8.86
C GLN A 165 4.57 4.52 9.43
N ILE A 166 5.90 4.63 9.38
CA ILE A 166 6.82 3.64 9.94
C ILE A 166 6.68 3.58 11.46
N GLY A 167 6.67 4.73 12.14
CA GLY A 167 6.49 4.81 13.59
C GLY A 167 5.16 4.20 14.04
N TRP A 168 4.07 4.57 13.37
CA TRP A 168 2.74 4.01 13.60
C TRP A 168 2.73 2.48 13.41
N SER A 169 3.31 1.97 12.33
CA SER A 169 3.36 0.54 12.04
C SER A 169 4.08 -0.25 13.13
N ARG A 170 5.18 0.28 13.66
CA ARG A 170 5.94 -0.36 14.75
C ARG A 170 5.13 -0.45 16.04
N SER A 171 4.42 0.63 16.40
CA SER A 171 3.55 0.66 17.58
C SER A 171 2.43 -0.38 17.44
N MET A 172 1.74 -0.40 16.29
CA MET A 172 0.66 -1.34 16.02
C MET A 172 1.14 -2.80 15.96
N ALA A 173 2.35 -3.05 15.47
CA ALA A 173 2.91 -4.41 15.48
C ALA A 173 3.00 -4.98 16.90
N THR A 174 3.43 -4.18 17.87
CA THR A 174 3.50 -4.58 19.26
C THR A 174 2.12 -4.74 19.91
N GLU A 175 1.22 -3.78 19.65
CA GLU A 175 -0.12 -3.77 20.22
C GLU A 175 -0.98 -4.95 19.73
N LEU A 176 -0.84 -5.33 18.45
CA LEU A 176 -1.69 -6.32 17.80
C LEU A 176 -1.13 -7.74 17.83
N ALA A 177 0.14 -7.91 18.21
CA ALA A 177 0.79 -9.23 18.32
C ALA A 177 0.02 -10.23 19.20
N PRO A 178 -0.55 -9.85 20.38
CA PRO A 178 -1.34 -10.77 21.21
C PRO A 178 -2.58 -11.35 20.53
N TYR A 179 -3.06 -10.69 19.47
CA TYR A 179 -4.22 -11.12 18.67
C TYR A 179 -3.84 -11.95 17.43
N GLY A 180 -2.58 -12.35 17.27
CA GLY A 180 -2.10 -13.06 16.08
C GLY A 180 -2.07 -12.22 14.81
N ILE A 181 -2.14 -10.88 14.95
CA ILE A 181 -2.12 -9.92 13.84
C ILE A 181 -0.69 -9.36 13.71
N THR A 182 -0.16 -9.37 12.50
CA THR A 182 1.14 -8.76 12.21
C THR A 182 0.97 -7.45 11.44
N VAL A 183 1.79 -6.46 11.77
CA VAL A 183 1.88 -5.20 11.02
C VAL A 183 3.31 -5.04 10.54
N ASN A 184 3.49 -4.99 9.23
CA ASN A 184 4.79 -4.89 8.58
C ASN A 184 4.84 -3.71 7.61
N THR A 185 6.04 -3.31 7.23
CA THR A 185 6.28 -2.28 6.22
C THR A 185 7.11 -2.86 5.08
N VAL A 186 6.77 -2.45 3.86
CA VAL A 186 7.62 -2.66 2.68
C VAL A 186 8.03 -1.27 2.19
N ALA A 187 9.31 -1.05 2.01
CA ALA A 187 9.88 0.23 1.57
C ALA A 187 10.41 0.09 0.13
N PRO A 188 9.55 0.23 -0.88
CA PRO A 188 10.01 0.18 -2.26
C PRO A 188 10.92 1.36 -2.58
N GLY A 189 11.87 1.11 -3.46
CA GLY A 189 12.53 2.16 -4.20
C GLY A 189 11.67 2.71 -5.33
N TRP A 190 12.31 3.35 -6.30
CA TRP A 190 11.60 3.81 -7.48
C TRP A 190 11.23 2.63 -8.38
N ILE A 191 9.96 2.27 -8.37
CA ILE A 191 9.42 1.22 -9.24
C ILE A 191 8.86 1.87 -10.49
N PRO A 192 9.40 1.57 -11.68
CA PRO A 192 8.86 2.08 -12.94
C PRO A 192 7.42 1.60 -13.13
N THR A 193 6.49 2.54 -13.16
CA THR A 193 5.07 2.32 -13.44
C THR A 193 4.61 3.27 -14.52
N GLU A 194 3.35 3.22 -14.89
CA GLU A 194 2.75 4.11 -15.88
C GLU A 194 2.93 5.61 -15.54
N ARG A 195 3.13 5.94 -14.26
CA ARG A 195 3.44 7.31 -13.81
C ARG A 195 4.79 7.84 -14.29
N HIS A 196 5.69 6.94 -14.66
CA HIS A 196 7.10 7.26 -14.99
C HIS A 196 7.39 7.04 -16.47
N GLN A 197 6.35 6.95 -17.32
CA GLN A 197 6.53 6.72 -18.76
C GLN A 197 7.28 7.87 -19.44
N ASP A 198 7.07 9.10 -18.95
CA ASP A 198 7.69 10.31 -19.49
C ASP A 198 9.07 10.63 -18.88
N GLU A 199 9.53 9.82 -17.91
CA GLU A 199 10.84 10.01 -17.29
C GLU A 199 11.96 9.56 -18.20
N THR A 200 13.00 10.41 -18.32
CA THR A 200 14.16 10.14 -19.20
C THR A 200 14.97 8.94 -18.72
N ASN A 201 15.66 8.29 -19.65
CA ASN A 201 16.57 7.19 -19.30
C ASN A 201 17.73 7.67 -18.41
N GLU A 202 18.16 8.92 -18.57
CA GLU A 202 19.21 9.54 -17.76
C GLU A 202 18.81 9.61 -16.29
N LYS A 203 17.58 10.04 -15.97
CA LYS A 203 17.05 10.02 -14.59
C LYS A 203 16.99 8.60 -14.02
N LYS A 204 16.62 7.62 -14.85
CA LYS A 204 16.59 6.21 -14.44
C LYS A 204 17.99 5.70 -14.11
N GLU A 205 18.97 6.01 -14.93
CA GLU A 205 20.37 5.63 -14.72
C GLU A 205 20.98 6.34 -13.50
N GLU A 206 20.66 7.61 -13.29
CA GLU A 206 21.12 8.37 -12.13
C GLU A 206 20.54 7.79 -10.83
N TYR A 207 19.26 7.46 -10.83
CA TYR A 207 18.64 6.77 -9.72
C TYR A 207 19.29 5.42 -9.43
N LEU A 208 19.52 4.61 -10.47
CA LEU A 208 20.19 3.31 -10.33
C LEU A 208 21.60 3.46 -9.72
N LYS A 209 22.34 4.49 -10.07
CA LYS A 209 23.65 4.78 -9.47
C LYS A 209 23.58 5.15 -8.00
N THR A 210 22.51 5.83 -7.58
CA THR A 210 22.32 6.28 -6.20
C THR A 210 21.75 5.20 -5.30
N CYS A 211 20.80 4.41 -5.81
CA CYS A 211 20.13 3.37 -5.03
C CYS A 211 20.84 2.02 -5.00
N LEU A 212 21.54 1.66 -6.06
CA LEU A 212 22.31 0.41 -6.12
C LEU A 212 23.64 0.42 -5.35
N LEU A 213 23.97 1.51 -4.66
CA LEU A 213 25.08 1.51 -3.67
C LEU A 213 24.88 0.50 -2.52
N TYR A 214 23.68 -0.06 -2.39
CA TYR A 214 23.33 -1.10 -1.40
C TYR A 214 23.34 -2.52 -1.95
N THR A 215 23.87 -2.77 -3.13
CA THR A 215 24.09 -4.14 -3.66
C THR A 215 25.32 -4.82 -3.07
N SER A 216 25.98 -4.25 -2.08
CA SER A 216 26.88 -5.05 -1.23
C SER A 216 26.03 -6.10 -0.52
N PRO A 217 26.36 -7.39 -0.64
CA PRO A 217 25.65 -8.41 0.12
C PRO A 217 25.67 -8.04 1.60
N SER A 218 24.51 -8.09 2.22
CA SER A 218 24.41 -7.92 3.65
C SER A 218 25.38 -8.91 4.32
N PRO A 219 26.03 -8.55 5.45
CA PRO A 219 26.82 -9.53 6.21
C PRO A 219 26.04 -10.80 6.61
N ARG A 220 24.70 -10.81 6.39
CA ARG A 220 23.85 -11.98 6.59
C ARG A 220 23.70 -12.86 5.34
N ASP A 221 24.17 -12.38 4.19
CA ASP A 221 24.10 -13.07 2.89
C ASP A 221 25.46 -13.68 2.51
N ALA A 222 26.45 -13.60 3.40
CA ALA A 222 27.79 -14.16 3.27
C ALA A 222 27.96 -15.44 4.08
#